data_0f10e0b5e475f94b6989ebd5886f4ef3
#
_entry.id   0f10e0b5e475f94b6989ebd5886f4ef3
#
_cell.length_a   1.000
_cell.length_b   1.000
_cell.length_c   1.000
_cell.angle_alpha   90.00
_cell.angle_beta   90.00
_cell.angle_gamma   90.00
#
_symmetry.space_group_name_H-M   'P 1'
#
loop_
_entity.id
_entity.type
_entity.pdbx_description
1 polymer ?
#
loop_
_entity_poly.entity_id
_entity_poly.type
_entity_poly.pdbx_seq_one_letter_code
_entity_poly.pdbx_strand_id
1 'polypeptide(L)'
;MTVTCPAHSGAQTLPLEHLGEGHWQATLHLPSATSPIHYIYSYRLTDETGAVLREEWRIPHELHLPAGDTAVFTQDRWIDCPEDAPAFSAAFCDILGQQAVAPEEAPQPGLTFSVHTPALRRGERLLVTGSCDALGSWDPKKALPLTYRGQGRWSATLPASVIGSAPTSLRYKYLLSTDAGYTYLWEEGEDRWANLPDSTSYPYCYVQDSYLHLPSRPVRTAGLVAPLFSLRSDTDWGIGDFGALREAIDFAAEAGMHAVQLLPINDTTC
;
A
#
# COMPACT_ATOMS: atom_id res chain seq x y z
N MET A 1 10.45 -9.98 -19.01
CA MET A 1 10.19 -9.34 -17.70
C MET A 1 11.10 -9.97 -16.67
N THR A 2 11.56 -9.21 -15.71
CA THR A 2 12.41 -9.75 -14.63
C THR A 2 11.85 -9.26 -13.29
N VAL A 3 11.98 -10.09 -12.26
CA VAL A 3 11.72 -9.69 -10.87
C VAL A 3 13.05 -9.48 -10.15
N THR A 4 13.15 -8.41 -9.41
CA THR A 4 14.33 -8.11 -8.59
C THR A 4 13.96 -8.23 -7.12
N CYS A 5 14.62 -9.15 -6.42
CA CYS A 5 14.43 -9.36 -4.99
C CYS A 5 15.70 -8.92 -4.26
N PRO A 6 15.65 -7.94 -3.36
CA PRO A 6 16.77 -7.64 -2.48
C PRO A 6 16.91 -8.77 -1.44
N ALA A 7 17.81 -9.71 -1.69
CA ALA A 7 18.17 -10.72 -0.70
C ALA A 7 19.21 -10.17 0.28
N HIS A 8 19.34 -10.77 1.47
CA HIS A 8 20.34 -10.41 2.48
C HIS A 8 21.80 -10.46 1.99
N SER A 9 22.06 -11.02 0.80
CA SER A 9 23.40 -11.15 0.19
C SER A 9 23.56 -10.47 -1.16
N GLY A 10 22.61 -9.61 -1.56
CA GLY A 10 22.61 -8.90 -2.86
C GLY A 10 21.27 -9.03 -3.60
N ALA A 11 20.97 -8.10 -4.47
CA ALA A 11 19.75 -8.15 -5.27
C ALA A 11 19.83 -9.35 -6.26
N GLN A 12 18.83 -10.22 -6.20
CA GLN A 12 18.70 -11.35 -7.11
C GLN A 12 17.66 -11.01 -8.18
N THR A 13 18.01 -11.19 -9.44
CA THR A 13 17.11 -10.96 -10.58
C THR A 13 16.74 -12.30 -11.22
N LEU A 14 15.45 -12.52 -11.38
CA LEU A 14 14.90 -13.73 -11.96
C LEU A 14 14.08 -13.38 -13.22
N PRO A 15 14.32 -14.05 -14.37
CA PRO A 15 13.48 -13.87 -15.56
C PRO A 15 12.11 -14.52 -15.34
N LEU A 16 11.06 -13.86 -15.88
CA LEU A 16 9.71 -14.42 -15.91
C LEU A 16 9.40 -14.96 -17.30
N GLU A 17 8.69 -16.07 -17.36
CA GLU A 17 8.15 -16.66 -18.57
C GLU A 17 6.84 -15.96 -18.96
N HIS A 18 6.68 -15.62 -20.25
CA HIS A 18 5.46 -15.03 -20.77
C HIS A 18 4.45 -16.12 -21.13
N LEU A 19 3.28 -16.09 -20.49
CA LEU A 19 2.22 -17.08 -20.70
C LEU A 19 1.16 -16.64 -21.72
N GLY A 20 1.28 -15.44 -22.28
CA GLY A 20 0.28 -14.82 -23.16
C GLY A 20 -0.63 -13.81 -22.42
N GLU A 21 -1.34 -13.00 -23.19
CA GLU A 21 -2.33 -12.01 -22.68
C GLU A 21 -1.80 -11.09 -21.56
N GLY A 22 -0.50 -10.79 -21.57
CA GLY A 22 0.13 -9.95 -20.54
C GLY A 22 0.45 -10.66 -19.22
N HIS A 23 0.28 -11.98 -19.16
CA HIS A 23 0.61 -12.78 -17.98
C HIS A 23 2.05 -13.27 -18.02
N TRP A 24 2.71 -13.17 -16.87
CA TRP A 24 4.08 -13.57 -16.67
C TRP A 24 4.20 -14.41 -15.39
N GLN A 25 5.06 -15.42 -15.41
CA GLN A 25 5.22 -16.34 -14.31
C GLN A 25 6.69 -16.63 -14.02
N ALA A 26 7.02 -16.82 -12.75
CA ALA A 26 8.28 -17.39 -12.31
C ALA A 26 8.06 -18.23 -11.04
N THR A 27 8.92 -19.21 -10.84
CA THR A 27 9.01 -19.96 -9.59
C THR A 27 10.33 -19.64 -8.92
N LEU A 28 10.29 -19.15 -7.70
CA LEU A 28 11.46 -18.85 -6.90
C LEU A 28 11.63 -19.92 -5.81
N HIS A 29 12.78 -20.56 -5.79
CA HIS A 29 13.15 -21.50 -4.72
C HIS A 29 13.98 -20.76 -3.67
N LEU A 30 13.41 -20.61 -2.48
CA LEU A 30 14.08 -19.98 -1.34
C LEU A 30 14.57 -21.02 -0.35
N PRO A 31 15.71 -20.79 0.31
CA PRO A 31 16.13 -21.66 1.39
C PRO A 31 15.10 -21.64 2.52
N SER A 32 14.87 -22.82 3.13
CA SER A 32 13.98 -22.92 4.28
C SER A 32 14.48 -22.04 5.44
N ALA A 33 13.58 -21.28 6.02
CA ALA A 33 13.87 -20.36 7.10
C ALA A 33 13.32 -20.85 8.45
N THR A 34 14.03 -20.55 9.53
CA THR A 34 13.62 -20.92 10.89
C THR A 34 12.62 -19.94 11.50
N SER A 35 12.45 -18.77 10.89
CA SER A 35 11.52 -17.71 11.29
C SER A 35 10.83 -17.12 10.05
N PRO A 36 9.68 -16.46 10.19
CA PRO A 36 9.05 -15.76 9.08
C PRO A 36 10.00 -14.74 8.45
N ILE A 37 9.94 -14.62 7.12
CA ILE A 37 10.76 -13.68 6.36
C ILE A 37 9.85 -12.64 5.69
N HIS A 38 10.24 -11.38 5.80
CA HIS A 38 9.67 -10.31 5.00
C HIS A 38 10.46 -10.18 3.70
N TYR A 39 9.79 -10.39 2.58
CA TYR A 39 10.36 -10.35 1.24
C TYR A 39 9.84 -9.14 0.48
N ILE A 40 10.74 -8.35 -0.09
CA ILE A 40 10.41 -7.15 -0.88
C ILE A 40 10.92 -7.37 -2.30
N TYR A 41 10.12 -7.05 -3.31
CA TYR A 41 10.50 -7.21 -4.71
C TYR A 41 9.75 -6.24 -5.62
N SER A 42 10.23 -6.09 -6.85
CA SER A 42 9.63 -5.29 -7.89
C SER A 42 9.85 -5.90 -9.27
N TYR A 43 9.05 -5.51 -10.23
CA TYR A 43 9.12 -5.98 -11.61
C TYR A 43 9.76 -4.94 -12.53
N ARG A 44 10.46 -5.43 -13.54
CA ARG A 44 11.05 -4.63 -14.63
C ARG A 44 10.77 -5.29 -15.96
N LEU A 45 10.47 -4.49 -16.96
CA LEU A 45 10.45 -4.93 -18.36
C LEU A 45 11.80 -4.59 -18.98
N THR A 46 12.46 -5.60 -19.53
CA THR A 46 13.76 -5.45 -20.20
C THR A 46 13.64 -5.89 -21.65
N ASP A 47 14.47 -5.34 -22.50
CA ASP A 47 14.66 -5.85 -23.87
C ASP A 47 15.57 -7.10 -23.90
N GLU A 48 15.84 -7.60 -25.12
CA GLU A 48 16.69 -8.78 -25.32
C GLU A 48 18.16 -8.54 -24.93
N THR A 49 18.59 -7.29 -24.82
CA THR A 49 19.96 -6.92 -24.41
C THR A 49 20.07 -6.77 -22.88
N GLY A 50 18.94 -6.83 -22.15
CA GLY A 50 18.88 -6.59 -20.72
C GLY A 50 18.70 -5.11 -20.34
N ALA A 51 18.57 -4.21 -21.33
CA ALA A 51 18.29 -2.81 -21.05
C ALA A 51 16.86 -2.64 -20.51
N VAL A 52 16.70 -1.84 -19.49
CA VAL A 52 15.40 -1.61 -18.83
C VAL A 52 14.55 -0.69 -19.70
N LEU A 53 13.41 -1.20 -20.16
CA LEU A 53 12.40 -0.46 -20.92
C LEU A 53 11.38 0.22 -20.01
N ARG A 54 11.00 -0.44 -18.90
CA ARG A 54 10.00 0.05 -17.96
C ARG A 54 10.22 -0.58 -16.57
N GLU A 55 10.05 0.21 -15.54
CA GLU A 55 10.08 -0.24 -14.14
C GLU A 55 8.75 0.07 -13.49
N GLU A 56 8.38 -0.74 -12.51
CA GLU A 56 7.28 -0.39 -11.63
C GLU A 56 7.57 0.91 -10.86
N TRP A 57 6.50 1.56 -10.46
CA TRP A 57 6.62 2.70 -9.58
C TRP A 57 7.19 2.25 -8.23
N ARG A 58 7.85 3.15 -7.54
CA ARG A 58 8.65 2.92 -6.32
C ARG A 58 7.98 2.24 -5.13
N ILE A 59 6.70 1.87 -5.22
CA ILE A 59 6.03 1.05 -4.20
C ILE A 59 6.35 -0.41 -4.51
N PRO A 60 7.07 -1.13 -3.65
CA PRO A 60 7.43 -2.52 -3.88
C PRO A 60 6.26 -3.46 -3.54
N HIS A 61 6.31 -4.65 -4.11
CA HIS A 61 5.53 -5.78 -3.61
C HIS A 61 6.17 -6.35 -2.34
N GLU A 62 5.35 -6.79 -1.42
CA GLU A 62 5.78 -7.33 -0.13
C GLU A 62 5.11 -8.66 0.16
N LEU A 63 5.91 -9.66 0.54
CA LEU A 63 5.44 -10.96 0.99
C LEU A 63 5.96 -11.26 2.40
N HIS A 64 5.06 -11.72 3.25
CA HIS A 64 5.41 -12.27 4.55
C HIS A 64 5.41 -13.80 4.45
N LEU A 65 6.58 -14.38 4.26
CA LEU A 65 6.75 -15.81 4.09
C LEU A 65 6.76 -16.51 5.46
N PRO A 66 6.05 -17.65 5.60
CA PRO A 66 6.08 -18.41 6.84
C PRO A 66 7.45 -19.05 7.08
N ALA A 67 7.71 -19.43 8.33
CA ALA A 67 8.84 -20.28 8.63
C ALA A 67 8.62 -21.70 8.07
N GLY A 68 9.70 -22.41 7.77
CA GLY A 68 9.67 -23.76 7.26
C GLY A 68 9.68 -23.84 5.73
N ASP A 69 9.43 -25.06 5.24
CA ASP A 69 9.40 -25.38 3.81
C ASP A 69 7.93 -25.43 3.36
N THR A 70 7.41 -24.29 2.93
CA THR A 70 6.01 -24.15 2.56
C THR A 70 5.87 -23.43 1.23
N ALA A 71 5.03 -23.96 0.34
CA ALA A 71 4.72 -23.32 -0.92
C ALA A 71 3.82 -22.08 -0.70
N VAL A 72 4.20 -21.00 -1.34
CA VAL A 72 3.47 -19.72 -1.34
C VAL A 72 3.15 -19.34 -2.77
N PHE A 73 1.93 -18.91 -3.02
CA PHE A 73 1.50 -18.38 -4.31
C PHE A 73 1.26 -16.88 -4.19
N THR A 74 1.68 -16.11 -5.19
CA THR A 74 1.31 -14.71 -5.31
C THR A 74 0.80 -14.40 -6.71
N GLN A 75 -0.24 -13.61 -6.79
CA GLN A 75 -0.73 -12.99 -8.02
C GLN A 75 -0.64 -11.48 -7.85
N ASP A 76 0.25 -10.87 -8.62
CA ASP A 76 0.58 -9.46 -8.50
C ASP A 76 0.07 -8.67 -9.71
N ARG A 77 -0.28 -7.43 -9.48
CA ARG A 77 -0.62 -6.46 -10.51
C ARG A 77 0.53 -5.48 -10.67
N TRP A 78 0.91 -5.19 -11.92
CA TRP A 78 1.89 -4.17 -12.24
C TRP A 78 1.50 -2.81 -11.62
N ILE A 79 2.45 -2.16 -10.97
CA ILE A 79 2.23 -0.87 -10.28
C ILE A 79 2.81 0.26 -11.13
N ASP A 80 1.94 1.00 -11.79
CA ASP A 80 2.31 2.24 -12.48
C ASP A 80 2.31 3.43 -11.51
N CYS A 81 2.97 4.53 -11.91
CA CYS A 81 2.91 5.78 -11.17
C CYS A 81 1.48 6.35 -11.27
N PRO A 82 0.75 6.50 -10.15
CA PRO A 82 -0.58 7.10 -10.17
C PRO A 82 -0.49 8.61 -10.43
N GLU A 83 -1.57 9.20 -10.97
CA GLU A 83 -1.65 10.65 -11.22
C GLU A 83 -1.48 11.47 -9.94
N ASP A 84 -1.97 10.96 -8.82
CA ASP A 84 -1.87 11.55 -7.49
C ASP A 84 -0.70 11.00 -6.66
N ALA A 85 0.39 10.58 -7.32
CA ALA A 85 1.59 10.02 -6.70
C ALA A 85 2.07 10.70 -5.40
N PRO A 86 2.04 12.05 -5.26
CA PRO A 86 2.39 12.71 -4.00
C PRO A 86 1.52 12.30 -2.82
N ALA A 87 0.24 11.96 -3.05
CA ALA A 87 -0.69 11.54 -2.01
C ALA A 87 -0.33 10.20 -1.37
N PHE A 88 0.52 9.40 -2.01
CA PHE A 88 1.04 8.13 -1.48
C PHE A 88 2.32 8.30 -0.65
N SER A 89 2.83 9.52 -0.47
CA SER A 89 3.97 9.74 0.41
C SER A 89 3.60 9.55 1.88
N ALA A 90 4.57 9.17 2.70
CA ALA A 90 4.38 9.02 4.15
C ALA A 90 3.79 10.28 4.81
N ALA A 91 4.14 11.48 4.30
CA ALA A 91 3.58 12.72 4.80
C ALA A 91 2.05 12.78 4.64
N PHE A 92 1.50 12.29 3.53
CA PHE A 92 0.06 12.28 3.30
C PHE A 92 -0.63 11.02 3.84
N CYS A 93 -0.02 9.85 3.73
CA CYS A 93 -0.63 8.60 4.19
C CYS A 93 -0.58 8.46 5.71
N ASP A 94 0.60 8.68 6.33
CA ASP A 94 0.82 8.35 7.73
C ASP A 94 0.56 9.57 8.64
N ILE A 95 1.05 10.76 8.25
CA ILE A 95 0.98 11.95 9.10
C ILE A 95 -0.35 12.68 8.92
N LEU A 96 -0.67 13.12 7.71
CA LEU A 96 -1.92 13.86 7.47
C LEU A 96 -3.16 12.96 7.54
N GLY A 97 -3.04 11.69 7.13
CA GLY A 97 -4.10 10.71 7.22
C GLY A 97 -4.42 10.28 8.65
N GLN A 98 -3.50 10.48 9.58
CA GLN A 98 -3.64 10.08 11.00
C GLN A 98 -4.10 8.63 11.17
N GLN A 99 -3.72 7.76 10.25
CA GLN A 99 -4.04 6.35 10.31
C GLN A 99 -3.06 5.65 11.26
N ALA A 100 -3.59 4.93 12.24
CA ALA A 100 -2.75 4.10 13.10
C ALA A 100 -2.22 2.91 12.31
N VAL A 101 -0.90 2.81 12.20
CA VAL A 101 -0.24 1.66 11.57
C VAL A 101 -0.36 0.46 12.48
N ALA A 102 -1.04 -0.58 12.02
CA ALA A 102 -1.11 -1.83 12.76
C ALA A 102 0.19 -2.63 12.56
N PRO A 103 0.65 -3.32 13.62
CA PRO A 103 1.81 -4.20 13.49
C PRO A 103 1.55 -5.31 12.47
N GLU A 104 2.60 -5.76 11.79
CA GLU A 104 2.50 -6.93 10.94
C GLU A 104 2.21 -8.18 11.79
N GLU A 105 1.26 -8.95 11.31
CA GLU A 105 0.91 -10.22 11.93
C GLU A 105 1.72 -11.36 11.30
N ALA A 106 1.95 -12.41 12.08
CA ALA A 106 2.58 -13.62 11.52
C ALA A 106 1.74 -14.16 10.35
N PRO A 107 2.38 -14.63 9.27
CA PRO A 107 1.67 -15.21 8.13
C PRO A 107 0.75 -16.34 8.58
N GLN A 108 -0.48 -16.32 8.11
CA GLN A 108 -1.48 -17.36 8.39
C GLN A 108 -1.91 -18.02 7.07
N PRO A 109 -2.16 -19.34 7.07
CA PRO A 109 -2.70 -20.01 5.89
C PRO A 109 -4.02 -19.40 5.47
N GLY A 110 -4.13 -19.07 4.19
CA GLY A 110 -5.31 -18.41 3.63
C GLY A 110 -5.00 -17.55 2.43
N LEU A 111 -5.95 -16.66 2.11
CA LEU A 111 -5.86 -15.69 1.02
C LEU A 111 -5.68 -14.29 1.60
N THR A 112 -4.55 -13.68 1.33
CA THR A 112 -4.26 -12.30 1.73
C THR A 112 -4.43 -11.35 0.55
N PHE A 113 -5.29 -10.35 0.72
CA PHE A 113 -5.42 -9.22 -0.19
C PHE A 113 -4.52 -8.08 0.27
N SER A 114 -3.86 -7.42 -0.67
CA SER A 114 -3.09 -6.20 -0.44
C SER A 114 -3.38 -5.19 -1.54
N VAL A 115 -3.58 -3.93 -1.15
CA VAL A 115 -3.83 -2.82 -2.08
C VAL A 115 -3.30 -1.53 -1.49
N HIS A 116 -2.91 -0.59 -2.36
CA HIS A 116 -2.45 0.73 -1.95
C HIS A 116 -3.54 1.78 -2.19
N THR A 117 -3.67 2.72 -1.26
CA THR A 117 -4.55 3.90 -1.42
C THR A 117 -3.96 5.08 -0.65
N PRO A 118 -4.14 6.31 -1.15
CA PRO A 118 -3.90 7.50 -0.34
C PRO A 118 -4.68 7.45 0.98
N ALA A 119 -4.33 8.34 1.90
CA ALA A 119 -4.99 8.41 3.19
C ALA A 119 -6.52 8.44 3.07
N LEU A 120 -7.18 7.58 3.84
CA LEU A 120 -8.62 7.62 3.98
C LEU A 120 -9.03 8.81 4.86
N ARG A 121 -10.23 9.32 4.66
CA ARG A 121 -10.79 10.32 5.55
C ARG A 121 -11.08 9.70 6.91
N ARG A 122 -11.07 10.53 7.95
CA ARG A 122 -11.39 10.09 9.30
C ARG A 122 -12.75 9.38 9.30
N GLY A 123 -12.76 8.16 9.84
CA GLY A 123 -13.95 7.33 9.96
C GLY A 123 -14.29 6.49 8.75
N GLU A 124 -13.57 6.59 7.67
CA GLU A 124 -13.71 5.68 6.55
C GLU A 124 -12.96 4.37 6.83
N ARG A 125 -13.50 3.28 6.28
CA ARG A 125 -12.90 1.96 6.32
C ARG A 125 -12.79 1.39 4.92
N LEU A 126 -11.67 0.76 4.62
CA LEU A 126 -11.49 0.02 3.38
C LEU A 126 -11.95 -1.43 3.58
N LEU A 127 -12.74 -1.90 2.64
CA LEU A 127 -13.33 -3.23 2.65
C LEU A 127 -13.09 -3.92 1.31
N VAL A 128 -13.10 -5.25 1.29
CA VAL A 128 -13.13 -6.06 0.07
C VAL A 128 -14.32 -7.00 0.10
N THR A 129 -15.05 -7.06 -1.00
CA THR A 129 -16.17 -8.01 -1.20
C THR A 129 -16.00 -8.72 -2.54
N GLY A 130 -16.67 -9.83 -2.74
CA GLY A 130 -16.50 -10.61 -3.96
C GLY A 130 -17.53 -11.71 -4.16
N SER A 131 -17.27 -12.55 -5.15
CA SER A 131 -18.19 -13.55 -5.67
C SER A 131 -18.39 -14.78 -4.80
N CYS A 132 -17.60 -14.95 -3.74
CA CYS A 132 -17.75 -16.10 -2.82
C CYS A 132 -18.37 -15.69 -1.47
N ASP A 133 -18.95 -16.65 -0.77
CA ASP A 133 -19.60 -16.42 0.52
C ASP A 133 -18.64 -15.87 1.57
N ALA A 134 -17.40 -16.31 1.53
CA ALA A 134 -16.33 -15.82 2.43
C ALA A 134 -16.02 -14.33 2.24
N LEU A 135 -16.30 -13.75 1.08
CA LEU A 135 -16.22 -12.31 0.80
C LEU A 135 -17.61 -11.64 0.78
N GLY A 136 -18.63 -12.29 1.33
CA GLY A 136 -19.96 -11.74 1.51
C GLY A 136 -20.85 -11.78 0.27
N SER A 137 -20.47 -12.47 -0.82
CA SER A 137 -21.29 -12.59 -2.03
C SER A 137 -21.81 -11.25 -2.53
N TRP A 138 -20.93 -10.24 -2.64
CA TRP A 138 -21.21 -8.85 -3.03
C TRP A 138 -22.08 -8.04 -2.05
N ASP A 139 -22.33 -8.55 -0.83
CA ASP A 139 -23.01 -7.76 0.22
C ASP A 139 -22.00 -6.89 0.97
N PRO A 140 -22.04 -5.55 0.83
CA PRO A 140 -21.11 -4.65 1.50
C PRO A 140 -21.09 -4.79 3.04
N LYS A 141 -22.20 -5.25 3.62
CA LYS A 141 -22.34 -5.45 5.06
C LYS A 141 -21.54 -6.65 5.57
N LYS A 142 -21.22 -7.57 4.67
CA LYS A 142 -20.44 -8.78 4.95
C LYS A 142 -19.02 -8.71 4.39
N ALA A 143 -18.66 -7.55 3.79
CA ALA A 143 -17.35 -7.34 3.22
C ALA A 143 -16.23 -7.44 4.27
N LEU A 144 -15.09 -7.99 3.87
CA LEU A 144 -13.92 -8.17 4.73
C LEU A 144 -13.21 -6.82 4.94
N PRO A 145 -13.02 -6.35 6.17
CA PRO A 145 -12.28 -5.11 6.42
C PRO A 145 -10.78 -5.31 6.24
N LEU A 146 -10.12 -4.32 5.62
CA LEU A 146 -8.66 -4.27 5.51
C LEU A 146 -8.08 -3.45 6.67
N THR A 147 -6.85 -3.80 7.02
CA THR A 147 -6.06 -3.15 8.06
C THR A 147 -4.94 -2.33 7.44
N TYR A 148 -4.73 -1.12 7.93
CA TYR A 148 -3.66 -0.25 7.48
C TYR A 148 -2.30 -0.72 7.98
N ARG A 149 -1.31 -0.83 7.07
CA ARG A 149 0.04 -1.32 7.33
C ARG A 149 1.14 -0.27 7.17
N GLY A 150 0.76 0.97 6.90
CA GLY A 150 1.69 2.08 6.64
C GLY A 150 1.92 2.36 5.17
N GLN A 151 2.40 3.56 4.85
CA GLN A 151 2.75 4.02 3.50
C GLN A 151 1.64 3.79 2.45
N GLY A 152 0.39 3.92 2.85
CA GLY A 152 -0.77 3.70 1.97
C GLY A 152 -1.12 2.24 1.73
N ARG A 153 -0.43 1.27 2.31
CA ARG A 153 -0.70 -0.16 2.15
C ARG A 153 -1.79 -0.65 3.12
N TRP A 154 -2.73 -1.40 2.58
CA TRP A 154 -3.82 -2.03 3.31
C TRP A 154 -3.84 -3.52 3.01
N SER A 155 -4.09 -4.34 4.00
CA SER A 155 -4.17 -5.78 3.82
C SER A 155 -5.24 -6.42 4.69
N ALA A 156 -5.76 -7.56 4.21
CA ALA A 156 -6.63 -8.45 4.98
C ALA A 156 -6.37 -9.89 4.58
N THR A 157 -6.36 -10.78 5.55
CA THR A 157 -6.24 -12.22 5.32
C THR A 157 -7.57 -12.92 5.58
N LEU A 158 -8.04 -13.66 4.60
CA LEU A 158 -9.16 -14.56 4.71
C LEU A 158 -8.61 -15.95 5.06
N PRO A 159 -8.81 -16.46 6.30
CA PRO A 159 -8.23 -17.72 6.72
C PRO A 159 -8.69 -18.91 5.86
N ALA A 160 -7.81 -19.88 5.64
CA ALA A 160 -8.11 -21.06 4.85
C ALA A 160 -9.33 -21.83 5.36
N SER A 161 -9.59 -21.81 6.67
CA SER A 161 -10.77 -22.42 7.29
C SER A 161 -12.10 -21.79 6.86
N VAL A 162 -12.09 -20.52 6.45
CA VAL A 162 -13.25 -19.76 6.00
C VAL A 162 -13.44 -19.84 4.49
N ILE A 163 -12.34 -19.91 3.75
CA ILE A 163 -12.37 -20.02 2.27
C ILE A 163 -13.00 -21.34 1.84
N GLY A 164 -12.83 -22.41 2.62
CA GLY A 164 -13.30 -23.75 2.23
C GLY A 164 -12.65 -24.23 0.94
N SER A 165 -13.44 -24.85 0.08
CA SER A 165 -13.09 -25.08 -1.33
C SER A 165 -13.30 -23.80 -2.12
N ALA A 166 -12.34 -22.86 -2.05
CA ALA A 166 -12.40 -21.64 -2.81
C ALA A 166 -12.55 -21.93 -4.32
N PRO A 167 -13.33 -21.13 -5.04
CA PRO A 167 -13.37 -21.23 -6.48
C PRO A 167 -11.96 -20.96 -7.04
N THR A 168 -11.56 -21.69 -8.06
CA THR A 168 -10.28 -21.48 -8.78
C THR A 168 -10.20 -20.08 -9.41
N SER A 169 -11.32 -19.41 -9.62
CA SER A 169 -11.41 -18.02 -10.09
C SER A 169 -12.32 -17.22 -9.18
N LEU A 170 -11.78 -16.15 -8.63
CA LEU A 170 -12.47 -15.24 -7.72
C LEU A 170 -12.61 -13.87 -8.38
N ARG A 171 -13.84 -13.31 -8.37
CA ARG A 171 -14.07 -11.89 -8.67
C ARG A 171 -14.28 -11.14 -7.39
N TYR A 172 -13.69 -9.92 -7.29
CA TYR A 172 -13.78 -9.10 -6.09
C TYR A 172 -13.65 -7.62 -6.44
N LYS A 173 -13.98 -6.76 -5.48
CA LYS A 173 -13.88 -5.32 -5.60
C LYS A 173 -13.68 -4.70 -4.24
N TYR A 174 -12.96 -3.57 -4.22
CA TYR A 174 -12.80 -2.79 -3.01
C TYR A 174 -13.88 -1.73 -2.89
N LEU A 175 -14.18 -1.35 -1.66
CA LEU A 175 -15.12 -0.29 -1.37
C LEU A 175 -14.76 0.40 -0.05
N LEU A 176 -15.14 1.66 0.05
CA LEU A 176 -15.06 2.41 1.30
C LEU A 176 -16.42 2.41 1.99
N SER A 177 -16.42 2.29 3.31
CA SER A 177 -17.59 2.59 4.13
C SER A 177 -17.32 3.82 4.99
N THR A 178 -18.36 4.64 5.22
CA THR A 178 -18.31 5.76 6.17
C THR A 178 -18.49 5.28 7.61
N ASP A 179 -18.17 6.12 8.59
CA ASP A 179 -18.34 5.84 10.03
C ASP A 179 -19.70 5.25 10.41
N ALA A 180 -20.75 5.75 9.79
CA ALA A 180 -22.10 5.27 10.06
C ALA A 180 -22.41 3.91 9.43
N GLY A 181 -21.54 3.38 8.55
CA GLY A 181 -21.75 2.12 7.84
C GLY A 181 -22.96 2.13 6.89
N TYR A 182 -23.48 3.30 6.55
CA TYR A 182 -24.69 3.43 5.72
C TYR A 182 -24.38 3.81 4.27
N THR A 183 -23.19 4.33 4.00
CA THR A 183 -22.78 4.74 2.65
C THR A 183 -21.55 3.97 2.24
N TYR A 184 -21.63 3.37 1.06
CA TYR A 184 -20.55 2.63 0.45
C TYR A 184 -20.13 3.32 -0.85
N LEU A 185 -18.84 3.58 -0.98
CA LEU A 185 -18.24 4.08 -2.21
C LEU A 185 -17.42 2.96 -2.83
N TRP A 186 -17.89 2.45 -3.94
CA TRP A 186 -17.22 1.40 -4.70
C TRP A 186 -16.06 1.97 -5.51
N GLU A 187 -15.00 1.19 -5.67
CA GLU A 187 -13.96 1.55 -6.62
C GLU A 187 -14.50 1.59 -8.05
N GLU A 188 -13.89 2.43 -8.88
CA GLU A 188 -14.24 2.56 -10.30
C GLU A 188 -13.64 1.43 -11.14
N GLY A 189 -14.15 1.30 -12.37
CA GLY A 189 -13.71 0.28 -13.31
C GLY A 189 -14.42 -1.06 -13.15
N GLU A 190 -13.85 -2.08 -13.77
CA GLU A 190 -14.37 -3.45 -13.74
C GLU A 190 -14.05 -4.17 -12.44
N ASP A 191 -14.69 -5.32 -12.22
CA ASP A 191 -14.35 -6.20 -11.10
C ASP A 191 -12.92 -6.72 -11.27
N ARG A 192 -12.19 -6.77 -10.16
CA ARG A 192 -10.91 -7.45 -10.12
C ARG A 192 -11.11 -8.95 -10.13
N TRP A 193 -10.09 -9.67 -10.51
CA TRP A 193 -10.11 -11.12 -10.52
C TRP A 193 -8.80 -11.71 -10.03
N ALA A 194 -8.88 -12.88 -9.43
CA ALA A 194 -7.74 -13.69 -9.06
C ALA A 194 -7.97 -15.15 -9.47
N ASN A 195 -6.94 -15.78 -10.03
CA ASN A 195 -6.92 -17.21 -10.24
C ASN A 195 -6.10 -17.83 -9.11
N LEU A 196 -6.78 -18.60 -8.27
CA LEU A 196 -6.17 -19.20 -7.10
C LEU A 196 -5.78 -20.65 -7.42
N PRO A 197 -4.59 -21.08 -7.03
CA PRO A 197 -4.19 -22.46 -7.11
C PRO A 197 -4.93 -23.30 -6.07
N ASP A 198 -4.75 -24.61 -6.13
CA ASP A 198 -5.26 -25.51 -5.12
C ASP A 198 -4.66 -25.18 -3.73
N SER A 199 -5.53 -24.97 -2.75
CA SER A 199 -5.18 -24.56 -1.41
C SER A 199 -4.41 -25.64 -0.60
N THR A 200 -4.47 -26.89 -1.02
CA THR A 200 -3.65 -27.95 -0.43
C THR A 200 -2.19 -27.88 -0.87
N SER A 201 -1.96 -27.46 -2.12
CA SER A 201 -0.62 -27.27 -2.67
C SER A 201 0.00 -25.94 -2.26
N TYR A 202 -0.83 -24.90 -2.10
CA TYR A 202 -0.42 -23.54 -1.75
C TYR A 202 -1.28 -23.00 -0.59
N PRO A 203 -0.91 -23.34 0.65
CA PRO A 203 -1.68 -22.91 1.83
C PRO A 203 -1.66 -21.39 2.06
N TYR A 204 -0.67 -20.70 1.51
CA TYR A 204 -0.54 -19.23 1.58
C TYR A 204 -0.68 -18.64 0.17
N CYS A 205 -1.75 -17.89 -0.04
CA CYS A 205 -2.02 -17.20 -1.30
C CYS A 205 -2.05 -15.69 -1.05
N TYR A 206 -1.38 -14.93 -1.91
CA TYR A 206 -1.38 -13.48 -1.88
C TYR A 206 -1.95 -12.94 -3.19
N VAL A 207 -2.81 -11.95 -3.09
CA VAL A 207 -3.28 -11.14 -4.21
C VAL A 207 -2.84 -9.71 -3.92
N GLN A 208 -1.88 -9.22 -4.69
CA GLN A 208 -1.28 -7.91 -4.51
C GLN A 208 -1.74 -6.99 -5.64
N ASP A 209 -2.68 -6.16 -5.31
CA ASP A 209 -3.22 -5.17 -6.23
C ASP A 209 -2.34 -3.90 -6.22
N SER A 210 -2.36 -3.15 -7.33
CA SER A 210 -1.62 -1.91 -7.46
C SER A 210 -2.16 -0.84 -6.50
N TYR A 211 -3.10 -0.07 -6.92
CA TYR A 211 -3.77 0.92 -6.08
C TYR A 211 -5.27 0.94 -6.34
N LEU A 212 -5.98 1.52 -5.40
CA LEU A 212 -7.42 1.63 -5.40
C LEU A 212 -7.86 2.74 -6.37
N HIS A 213 -8.77 2.45 -7.26
CA HIS A 213 -9.35 3.40 -8.20
C HIS A 213 -10.62 4.01 -7.62
N LEU A 214 -10.48 5.07 -6.85
CA LEU A 214 -11.63 5.80 -6.31
C LEU A 214 -12.02 6.98 -7.22
N PRO A 215 -13.30 7.36 -7.23
CA PRO A 215 -13.72 8.63 -7.79
C PRO A 215 -12.88 9.77 -7.23
N SER A 216 -12.62 10.80 -8.06
CA SER A 216 -11.77 11.93 -7.67
C SER A 216 -12.13 12.46 -6.29
N ARG A 217 -11.17 12.43 -5.37
CA ARG A 217 -11.34 12.81 -3.97
C ARG A 217 -10.25 13.81 -3.59
N PRO A 218 -10.38 15.07 -4.00
CA PRO A 218 -9.35 16.07 -3.74
C PRO A 218 -9.06 16.17 -2.24
N VAL A 219 -7.78 16.12 -1.89
CA VAL A 219 -7.31 16.41 -0.53
C VAL A 219 -7.52 17.91 -0.31
N ARG A 220 -8.38 18.25 0.65
CA ARG A 220 -8.56 19.64 1.08
C ARG A 220 -7.70 19.86 2.30
N THR A 221 -6.64 20.62 2.13
CA THR A 221 -5.76 21.02 3.23
C THR A 221 -5.46 22.51 3.12
N ALA A 222 -5.23 23.13 4.27
CA ALA A 222 -4.74 24.50 4.36
C ALA A 222 -3.44 24.48 5.15
N GLY A 223 -2.53 25.39 4.83
CA GLY A 223 -1.24 25.49 5.51
C GLY A 223 -0.67 26.88 5.49
N LEU A 224 0.31 27.11 6.34
CA LEU A 224 1.14 28.30 6.39
C LEU A 224 2.42 28.05 5.59
N VAL A 225 2.82 29.02 4.76
CA VAL A 225 4.15 29.03 4.10
C VAL A 225 4.90 30.25 4.59
N ALA A 226 6.08 30.06 5.19
CA ALA A 226 6.89 31.18 5.67
C ALA A 226 8.37 30.82 5.66
N PRO A 227 9.27 31.79 5.39
CA PRO A 227 10.67 31.62 5.71
C PRO A 227 10.87 31.71 7.22
N LEU A 228 11.75 30.86 7.79
CA LEU A 228 11.99 30.82 9.23
C LEU A 228 12.37 32.21 9.79
N PHE A 229 13.23 32.94 9.09
CA PHE A 229 13.72 34.25 9.53
C PHE A 229 12.63 35.32 9.59
N SER A 230 11.48 35.14 8.94
CA SER A 230 10.37 36.10 8.97
C SER A 230 9.36 35.85 10.10
N LEU A 231 9.44 34.72 10.75
CA LEU A 231 8.62 34.41 11.91
C LEU A 231 9.11 35.28 13.09
N ARG A 232 8.17 35.81 13.86
CA ARG A 232 8.48 36.68 15.00
C ARG A 232 7.78 36.15 16.24
N SER A 233 8.50 36.21 17.37
CA SER A 233 7.97 35.92 18.70
C SER A 233 8.42 36.98 19.69
N ASP A 234 7.79 37.02 20.85
CA ASP A 234 8.18 37.95 21.92
C ASP A 234 9.56 37.68 22.50
N THR A 235 10.12 36.50 22.22
CA THR A 235 11.42 36.05 22.74
C THR A 235 12.50 35.95 21.68
N ASP A 236 12.23 36.33 20.44
CA ASP A 236 13.23 36.27 19.37
C ASP A 236 14.33 37.34 19.53
N TRP A 237 15.45 37.12 18.89
CA TRP A 237 16.61 38.04 18.93
C TRP A 237 16.62 39.04 17.75
N GLY A 238 15.47 39.36 17.21
CA GLY A 238 15.32 40.27 16.08
C GLY A 238 15.26 39.57 14.73
N ILE A 239 15.36 38.25 14.71
CA ILE A 239 15.20 37.36 13.56
C ILE A 239 14.48 36.11 14.00
N GLY A 240 13.63 35.56 13.15
CA GLY A 240 12.89 34.33 13.47
C GLY A 240 13.80 33.12 13.69
N ASP A 241 13.47 32.35 14.68
CA ASP A 241 14.18 31.17 15.11
C ASP A 241 13.24 29.96 15.29
N PHE A 242 13.75 28.85 15.79
CA PHE A 242 12.95 27.65 16.04
C PHE A 242 11.95 27.81 17.20
N GLY A 243 12.13 28.80 18.09
CA GLY A 243 11.15 29.21 19.10
C GLY A 243 9.91 29.81 18.43
N ALA A 244 10.14 30.81 17.56
CA ALA A 244 9.09 31.41 16.74
C ALA A 244 8.38 30.41 15.81
N LEU A 245 9.12 29.40 15.30
CA LEU A 245 8.50 28.31 14.53
C LEU A 245 7.53 27.49 15.37
N ARG A 246 7.86 27.18 16.61
CA ARG A 246 6.96 26.45 17.51
C ARG A 246 5.64 27.19 17.70
N GLU A 247 5.72 28.49 17.98
CA GLU A 247 4.52 29.35 18.12
C GLU A 247 3.70 29.40 16.82
N ALA A 248 4.37 29.45 15.65
CA ALA A 248 3.70 29.40 14.36
C ALA A 248 3.00 28.05 14.08
N ILE A 249 3.58 26.95 14.55
CA ILE A 249 2.97 25.61 14.45
C ILE A 249 1.73 25.54 15.35
N ASP A 250 1.81 26.02 16.58
CA ASP A 250 0.69 26.05 17.52
C ASP A 250 -0.44 26.92 16.98
N PHE A 251 -0.11 28.11 16.45
CA PHE A 251 -1.08 28.98 15.78
C PHE A 251 -1.76 28.30 14.58
N ALA A 252 -0.96 27.63 13.72
CA ALA A 252 -1.50 26.91 12.55
C ALA A 252 -2.46 25.80 13.00
N ALA A 253 -2.11 25.05 14.04
CA ALA A 253 -2.96 23.99 14.59
C ALA A 253 -4.27 24.55 15.17
N GLU A 254 -4.21 25.64 15.95
CA GLU A 254 -5.40 26.30 16.51
C GLU A 254 -6.29 26.87 15.40
N ALA A 255 -5.69 27.38 14.32
CA ALA A 255 -6.41 27.86 13.13
C ALA A 255 -7.01 26.75 12.25
N GLY A 256 -6.83 25.49 12.62
CA GLY A 256 -7.30 24.34 11.85
C GLY A 256 -6.51 24.06 10.57
N MET A 257 -5.29 24.55 10.49
CA MET A 257 -4.37 24.25 9.39
C MET A 257 -3.69 22.88 9.63
N HIS A 258 -3.29 22.21 8.55
CA HIS A 258 -2.74 20.85 8.61
C HIS A 258 -1.26 20.80 8.26
N ALA A 259 -0.68 21.90 7.77
CA ALA A 259 0.71 21.94 7.35
C ALA A 259 1.36 23.29 7.61
N VAL A 260 2.65 23.28 7.93
CA VAL A 260 3.52 24.44 7.90
C VAL A 260 4.68 24.11 6.95
N GLN A 261 4.80 24.88 5.87
CA GLN A 261 5.90 24.77 4.93
C GLN A 261 6.93 25.84 5.21
N LEU A 262 8.15 25.43 5.51
CA LEU A 262 9.27 26.36 5.62
C LEU A 262 9.97 26.50 4.27
N LEU A 263 10.39 27.73 3.93
CA LEU A 263 11.36 27.93 2.88
C LEU A 263 12.73 27.40 3.33
N PRO A 264 13.67 27.10 2.40
CA PRO A 264 14.97 26.55 2.75
C PRO A 264 15.65 27.33 3.87
N ILE A 265 16.10 26.60 4.90
CA ILE A 265 16.80 27.13 6.08
C ILE A 265 18.28 26.80 6.05
N ASN A 266 18.78 26.39 4.89
CA ASN A 266 20.18 26.07 4.70
C ASN A 266 21.03 27.33 4.79
N ASP A 267 22.23 27.19 5.34
CA ASP A 267 23.25 28.20 5.22
C ASP A 267 23.58 28.46 3.74
N THR A 268 23.60 29.70 3.34
CA THR A 268 23.91 30.14 1.97
C THR A 268 25.41 30.40 1.79
N THR A 269 26.27 29.83 2.64
CA THR A 269 27.73 29.98 2.48
C THR A 269 28.15 29.39 1.13
N CYS A 270 28.71 30.28 0.33
CA CYS A 270 29.35 29.99 -0.93
C CYS A 270 30.60 29.10 -0.74
#